data_c5a514f074983f740df0ce5186a615a3
#
_entry.id   c5a514f074983f740df0ce5186a615a3
#
_cell.length_a   1.000
_cell.length_b   1.000
_cell.length_c   1.000
_cell.angle_alpha   90.00
_cell.angle_beta   90.00
_cell.angle_gamma   90.00
#
_symmetry.space_group_name_H-M   'P 1'
#
loop_
_entity.id
_entity.type
_entity.pdbx_description
1 polymer ?
#
loop_
_entity_poly.entity_id
_entity_poly.type
_entity_poly.pdbx_seq_one_letter_code
_entity_poly.pdbx_strand_id
1 'polypeptide(L)'
;MEQENRRKEGNRMAAFKDKKNCSWYPDEQPDSAPTVGDTLRDLMAQNGWEGAKQWASNANRIAPTLVGGSKKHGGPDLGPTRARNAWAELGVDGRGIANEAPAPGFEGMPRLTSRMMARIQGFPDTWTFGNRKTVACRMIGNAFPPPVARAVGEKIKECLEHGCIDSKREIPLSQAVV
;
A
#
# COMPACT_ATOMS: atom_id res chain seq x y z
N MET A 1 20.95 35.17 -8.08
CA MET A 1 19.53 34.85 -7.78
C MET A 1 19.32 33.36 -7.46
N GLU A 2 19.91 32.42 -8.20
CA GLU A 2 19.72 30.98 -7.98
C GLU A 2 20.38 30.43 -6.70
N GLN A 3 21.52 30.98 -6.30
CA GLN A 3 22.20 30.59 -5.04
C GLN A 3 21.50 31.12 -3.78
N GLU A 4 20.77 32.21 -3.89
CA GLU A 4 20.01 32.80 -2.78
C GLU A 4 18.69 32.04 -2.53
N ASN A 5 18.10 31.47 -3.57
CA ASN A 5 16.94 30.56 -3.44
C ASN A 5 17.30 29.22 -2.79
N ARG A 6 18.46 28.63 -3.13
CA ARG A 6 18.94 27.40 -2.48
C ARG A 6 19.26 27.59 -1.00
N ARG A 7 19.76 28.77 -0.60
CA ARG A 7 19.97 29.10 0.82
C ARG A 7 18.65 29.26 1.59
N LYS A 8 17.62 29.83 0.94
CA LYS A 8 16.29 29.97 1.56
C LYS A 8 15.56 28.64 1.72
N GLU A 9 15.73 27.70 0.78
CA GLU A 9 15.19 26.33 0.91
C GLU A 9 15.95 25.50 1.95
N GLY A 10 17.26 25.58 2.01
CA GLY A 10 18.07 24.94 3.04
C GLY A 10 17.74 25.44 4.45
N ASN A 11 17.46 26.75 4.61
CA ASN A 11 17.06 27.32 5.90
C ASN A 11 15.61 26.95 6.31
N ARG A 12 14.70 26.69 5.35
CA ARG A 12 13.35 26.18 5.65
C ARG A 12 13.41 24.74 6.16
N MET A 13 14.26 23.88 5.60
CA MET A 13 14.46 22.53 6.11
C MET A 13 15.18 22.48 7.46
N ALA A 14 16.14 23.38 7.70
CA ALA A 14 16.83 23.49 8.98
C ALA A 14 15.87 23.99 10.09
N ALA A 15 14.99 24.95 9.79
CA ALA A 15 13.97 25.43 10.74
C ALA A 15 12.92 24.36 11.11
N PHE A 16 12.76 23.33 10.28
CA PHE A 16 11.90 22.18 10.60
C PHE A 16 12.61 21.15 11.51
N LYS A 17 13.95 21.10 11.47
CA LYS A 17 14.76 20.18 12.31
C LYS A 17 14.83 20.60 13.78
N ASP A 18 14.71 21.90 14.07
CA ASP A 18 14.80 22.42 15.46
C ASP A 18 13.47 22.44 16.23
N LYS A 19 12.34 22.14 15.58
CA LYS A 19 11.08 21.90 16.29
C LYS A 19 11.07 20.47 16.79
N LYS A 20 11.60 20.26 17.99
CA LYS A 20 11.50 19.02 18.74
C LYS A 20 10.12 18.38 18.53
N ASN A 21 10.11 17.17 17.99
CA ASN A 21 9.12 16.11 18.14
C ASN A 21 7.83 16.07 17.29
N CYS A 22 7.77 16.62 16.09
CA CYS A 22 6.71 16.22 15.15
C CYS A 22 7.29 15.77 13.80
N SER A 23 8.22 14.83 13.82
CA SER A 23 8.60 14.11 12.60
C SER A 23 7.49 13.15 12.23
N TRP A 24 6.86 13.37 11.08
CA TRP A 24 5.87 12.44 10.49
C TRP A 24 6.49 11.15 9.99
N TYR A 25 7.83 11.09 9.98
CA TYR A 25 8.58 9.92 9.56
C TYR A 25 9.02 9.11 10.78
N PRO A 26 8.90 7.79 10.78
CA PRO A 26 9.52 6.94 11.78
C PRO A 26 11.02 7.21 11.82
N ASP A 27 11.59 7.28 13.02
CA ASP A 27 13.04 7.50 13.20
C ASP A 27 13.85 6.31 12.67
N GLU A 28 13.24 5.12 12.59
CA GLU A 28 13.79 3.92 11.99
C GLU A 28 12.97 3.53 10.76
N GLN A 29 13.58 3.60 9.59
CA GLN A 29 13.01 3.00 8.39
C GLN A 29 13.45 1.54 8.34
N PRO A 30 12.55 0.59 7.99
CA PRO A 30 12.95 -0.80 7.79
C PRO A 30 14.00 -0.88 6.67
N ASP A 31 15.06 -1.64 6.90
CA ASP A 31 16.17 -1.81 5.95
C ASP A 31 15.72 -2.32 4.58
N SER A 32 14.58 -3.00 4.51
CA SER A 32 13.94 -3.43 3.26
C SER A 32 12.42 -3.55 3.40
N ALA A 33 11.70 -3.13 2.37
CA ALA A 33 10.27 -3.40 2.28
C ALA A 33 10.06 -4.85 1.79
N PRO A 34 9.05 -5.59 2.31
CA PRO A 34 8.75 -6.93 1.87
C PRO A 34 8.36 -6.94 0.39
N THR A 35 8.84 -7.94 -0.34
CA THR A 35 8.50 -8.11 -1.76
C THR A 35 7.15 -8.80 -1.93
N VAL A 36 6.58 -8.75 -3.14
CA VAL A 36 5.35 -9.49 -3.46
C VAL A 36 5.57 -10.99 -3.31
N GLY A 37 6.74 -11.48 -3.72
CA GLY A 37 7.10 -12.88 -3.59
C GLY A 37 7.17 -13.33 -2.13
N ASP A 38 7.83 -12.56 -1.25
CA ASP A 38 7.91 -12.87 0.18
C ASP A 38 6.52 -12.86 0.84
N THR A 39 5.70 -11.89 0.47
CA THR A 39 4.36 -11.70 1.05
C THR A 39 3.38 -12.80 0.65
N LEU A 40 3.48 -13.34 -0.57
CA LEU A 40 2.43 -14.20 -1.14
C LEU A 40 2.85 -15.65 -1.41
N ARG A 41 4.11 -16.02 -1.22
CA ARG A 41 4.61 -17.37 -1.54
C ARG A 41 3.78 -18.49 -0.94
N ASP A 42 3.43 -18.40 0.32
CA ASP A 42 2.63 -19.40 1.03
C ASP A 42 1.19 -19.48 0.51
N LEU A 43 0.56 -18.32 0.27
CA LEU A 43 -0.79 -18.27 -0.32
C LEU A 43 -0.81 -18.80 -1.76
N MET A 44 0.22 -18.54 -2.56
CA MET A 44 0.33 -19.09 -3.92
C MET A 44 0.54 -20.61 -3.91
N ALA A 45 1.24 -21.14 -2.90
CA ALA A 45 1.47 -22.57 -2.74
C ALA A 45 0.31 -23.30 -2.06
N GLN A 46 -0.70 -22.62 -1.55
CA GLN A 46 -1.74 -23.15 -0.69
C GLN A 46 -2.45 -24.39 -1.27
N ASN A 47 -2.67 -24.42 -2.58
CA ASN A 47 -3.32 -25.54 -3.28
C ASN A 47 -2.31 -26.52 -3.94
N GLY A 48 -1.03 -26.44 -3.56
CA GLY A 48 0.00 -27.36 -4.04
C GLY A 48 0.61 -27.00 -5.38
N TRP A 49 0.54 -25.73 -5.80
CA TRP A 49 1.21 -25.30 -7.03
C TRP A 49 2.74 -25.32 -6.89
N GLU A 50 3.39 -26.15 -7.67
CA GLU A 50 4.85 -26.38 -7.61
C GLU A 50 5.64 -25.14 -8.07
N GLY A 51 5.06 -24.35 -8.98
CA GLY A 51 5.67 -23.12 -9.51
C GLY A 51 5.75 -21.95 -8.51
N ALA A 52 5.09 -22.06 -7.34
CA ALA A 52 4.97 -20.96 -6.37
C ALA A 52 6.34 -20.43 -5.87
N LYS A 53 7.31 -21.32 -5.64
CA LYS A 53 8.66 -20.94 -5.20
C LYS A 53 9.41 -20.14 -6.28
N GLN A 54 9.38 -20.63 -7.51
CA GLN A 54 10.03 -19.96 -8.65
C GLN A 54 9.37 -18.62 -8.95
N TRP A 55 8.03 -18.58 -8.92
CA TRP A 55 7.28 -17.35 -9.08
C TRP A 55 7.65 -16.32 -8.00
N ALA A 56 7.72 -16.72 -6.73
CA ALA A 56 8.07 -15.81 -5.64
C ALA A 56 9.48 -15.23 -5.79
N SER A 57 10.46 -16.02 -6.26
CA SER A 57 11.81 -15.54 -6.56
C SER A 57 11.83 -14.49 -7.67
N ASN A 58 10.94 -14.60 -8.65
CA ASN A 58 10.81 -13.64 -9.76
C ASN A 58 10.02 -12.40 -9.36
N ALA A 59 9.05 -12.52 -8.44
CA ALA A 59 8.23 -11.42 -7.92
C ALA A 59 8.96 -10.60 -6.83
N ASN A 60 10.27 -10.40 -6.98
CA ASN A 60 11.17 -9.76 -6.01
C ASN A 60 11.15 -8.24 -6.12
N ARG A 61 9.97 -7.61 -6.04
CA ARG A 61 9.78 -6.15 -6.00
C ARG A 61 8.59 -5.79 -5.13
N ILE A 62 8.52 -4.50 -4.75
CA ILE A 62 7.37 -3.93 -4.04
C ILE A 62 6.12 -4.01 -4.92
N ALA A 63 4.98 -4.27 -4.30
CA ALA A 63 3.70 -4.37 -4.98
C ALA A 63 3.32 -3.06 -5.69
N PRO A 64 2.85 -3.11 -6.95
CA PRO A 64 2.18 -1.98 -7.56
C PRO A 64 0.91 -1.61 -6.78
N THR A 65 0.46 -0.35 -6.95
CA THR A 65 -0.76 0.12 -6.28
C THR A 65 -1.96 -0.78 -6.60
N LEU A 66 -2.64 -1.25 -5.54
CA LEU A 66 -3.92 -1.92 -5.65
C LEU A 66 -5.04 -0.88 -5.73
N VAL A 67 -5.94 -1.04 -6.68
CA VAL A 67 -7.11 -0.18 -6.85
C VAL A 67 -8.41 -0.97 -6.70
N GLY A 68 -9.44 -0.31 -6.19
CA GLY A 68 -10.72 -0.94 -5.86
C GLY A 68 -11.61 -1.36 -7.03
N GLY A 69 -11.05 -1.53 -8.23
CA GLY A 69 -11.79 -1.92 -9.45
C GLY A 69 -12.84 -0.90 -9.90
N SER A 70 -13.06 -0.76 -11.20
CA SER A 70 -14.04 0.16 -11.76
C SER A 70 -15.40 -0.53 -11.97
N LYS A 71 -16.51 0.11 -11.57
CA LYS A 71 -17.86 -0.32 -11.93
C LYS A 71 -18.09 -0.33 -13.45
N LYS A 72 -17.34 0.49 -14.20
CA LYS A 72 -17.52 0.73 -15.64
C LYS A 72 -16.85 -0.32 -16.53
N HIS A 73 -15.89 -1.12 -16.01
CA HIS A 73 -15.03 -1.98 -16.81
C HIS A 73 -15.14 -3.47 -16.47
N GLY A 74 -16.31 -3.91 -16.04
CA GLY A 74 -16.71 -5.33 -16.16
C GLY A 74 -16.21 -6.30 -15.11
N GLY A 75 -15.70 -5.86 -13.95
CA GLY A 75 -15.36 -6.82 -12.90
C GLY A 75 -14.17 -6.43 -12.03
N PRO A 76 -13.85 -7.24 -11.02
CA PRO A 76 -12.67 -7.01 -10.20
C PRO A 76 -11.41 -7.36 -10.99
N ASP A 77 -10.58 -6.35 -11.23
CA ASP A 77 -9.23 -6.47 -11.82
C ASP A 77 -8.22 -5.65 -11.00
N LEU A 78 -6.95 -5.70 -11.39
CA LEU A 78 -5.88 -4.95 -10.72
C LEU A 78 -5.71 -3.52 -11.27
N GLY A 79 -6.69 -2.99 -11.98
CA GLY A 79 -6.74 -1.61 -12.40
C GLY A 79 -6.49 -1.36 -13.89
N PRO A 80 -6.14 -0.12 -14.28
CA PRO A 80 -5.93 0.25 -15.68
C PRO A 80 -4.73 -0.48 -16.29
N THR A 81 -4.61 -0.41 -17.61
CA THR A 81 -3.57 -1.12 -18.39
C THR A 81 -2.16 -0.94 -17.81
N ARG A 82 -1.80 0.28 -17.38
CA ARG A 82 -0.49 0.54 -16.76
C ARG A 82 -0.28 -0.30 -15.48
N ALA A 83 -1.28 -0.36 -14.61
CA ALA A 83 -1.20 -1.16 -13.39
C ALA A 83 -1.13 -2.66 -13.71
N ARG A 84 -1.95 -3.14 -14.65
CA ARG A 84 -1.91 -4.53 -15.09
C ARG A 84 -0.56 -4.95 -15.69
N ASN A 85 0.08 -4.06 -16.45
CA ASN A 85 1.42 -4.30 -16.99
C ASN A 85 2.46 -4.39 -15.86
N ALA A 86 2.40 -3.50 -14.85
CA ALA A 86 3.29 -3.56 -13.70
C ALA A 86 3.10 -4.87 -12.89
N TRP A 87 1.88 -5.39 -12.79
CA TRP A 87 1.61 -6.70 -12.20
C TRP A 87 2.11 -7.85 -13.07
N ALA A 88 2.00 -7.73 -14.40
CA ALA A 88 2.52 -8.73 -15.33
C ALA A 88 4.05 -8.87 -15.25
N GLU A 89 4.77 -7.78 -14.99
CA GLU A 89 6.22 -7.82 -14.72
C GLU A 89 6.60 -8.62 -13.46
N LEU A 90 5.65 -8.79 -12.54
CA LEU A 90 5.77 -9.64 -11.34
C LEU A 90 5.20 -11.05 -11.56
N GLY A 91 4.90 -11.41 -12.82
CA GLY A 91 4.31 -12.69 -13.16
C GLY A 91 2.87 -12.87 -12.68
N VAL A 92 2.09 -11.79 -12.59
CA VAL A 92 0.68 -11.83 -12.16
C VAL A 92 -0.24 -11.36 -13.28
N ASP A 93 -1.27 -12.16 -13.63
CA ASP A 93 -2.33 -11.74 -14.55
C ASP A 93 -3.30 -10.79 -13.88
N GLY A 94 -3.15 -9.48 -14.13
CA GLY A 94 -3.96 -8.42 -13.56
C GLY A 94 -5.35 -8.23 -14.18
N ARG A 95 -5.76 -9.05 -15.18
CA ARG A 95 -7.04 -8.90 -15.89
C ARG A 95 -8.25 -9.41 -15.11
N GLY A 96 -8.04 -9.98 -13.94
CA GLY A 96 -9.10 -10.49 -13.10
C GLY A 96 -8.58 -10.97 -11.75
N ILE A 97 -9.50 -11.38 -10.89
CA ILE A 97 -9.21 -11.92 -9.55
C ILE A 97 -9.68 -13.38 -9.49
N ALA A 98 -8.80 -14.27 -9.02
CA ALA A 98 -9.11 -15.68 -8.82
C ALA A 98 -10.01 -15.90 -7.58
N ASN A 99 -10.71 -17.02 -7.56
CA ASN A 99 -11.45 -17.46 -6.35
C ASN A 99 -10.48 -18.15 -5.39
N GLU A 100 -9.55 -18.91 -5.92
CA GLU A 100 -8.62 -19.78 -5.18
C GLU A 100 -7.19 -19.62 -5.71
N ALA A 101 -6.23 -20.08 -4.92
CA ALA A 101 -4.84 -20.18 -5.31
C ALA A 101 -4.67 -21.16 -6.50
N PRO A 102 -3.56 -21.05 -7.25
CA PRO A 102 -3.27 -21.96 -8.34
C PRO A 102 -3.25 -23.44 -7.89
N ALA A 103 -3.83 -24.31 -8.71
CA ALA A 103 -3.82 -25.76 -8.47
C ALA A 103 -2.48 -26.39 -8.91
N PRO A 104 -2.20 -27.66 -8.51
CA PRO A 104 -1.07 -28.41 -9.04
C PRO A 104 -1.05 -28.45 -10.57
N GLY A 105 0.11 -28.32 -11.17
CA GLY A 105 0.26 -28.29 -12.63
C GLY A 105 -0.25 -27.02 -13.31
N PHE A 106 -0.55 -25.95 -12.57
CA PHE A 106 -0.95 -24.66 -13.16
C PHE A 106 0.19 -24.09 -14.01
N GLU A 107 -0.11 -23.72 -15.25
CA GLU A 107 0.81 -23.07 -16.18
C GLU A 107 0.38 -21.61 -16.45
N GLY A 108 1.37 -20.74 -16.62
CA GLY A 108 1.16 -19.32 -16.93
C GLY A 108 1.21 -18.40 -15.72
N MET A 109 0.66 -17.20 -15.88
CA MET A 109 0.63 -16.17 -14.82
C MET A 109 -0.58 -16.35 -13.91
N PRO A 110 -0.40 -16.60 -12.61
CA PRO A 110 -1.50 -16.70 -11.65
C PRO A 110 -2.19 -15.36 -11.47
N ARG A 111 -3.46 -15.41 -11.09
CA ARG A 111 -4.23 -14.25 -10.62
C ARG A 111 -4.23 -14.20 -9.10
N LEU A 112 -4.25 -12.99 -8.57
CA LEU A 112 -4.41 -12.81 -7.13
C LEU A 112 -5.81 -13.21 -6.68
N THR A 113 -5.92 -13.77 -5.50
CA THR A 113 -7.19 -13.90 -4.76
C THR A 113 -7.48 -12.64 -3.95
N SER A 114 -8.71 -12.47 -3.47
CA SER A 114 -9.05 -11.39 -2.55
C SER A 114 -8.21 -11.44 -1.26
N ARG A 115 -7.87 -12.64 -0.78
CA ARG A 115 -6.98 -12.83 0.39
C ARG A 115 -5.57 -12.32 0.11
N MET A 116 -5.01 -12.63 -1.05
CA MET A 116 -3.69 -12.14 -1.46
C MET A 116 -3.65 -10.61 -1.57
N MET A 117 -4.68 -10.00 -2.16
CA MET A 117 -4.83 -8.55 -2.21
C MET A 117 -4.89 -7.92 -0.81
N ALA A 118 -5.66 -8.53 0.10
CA ALA A 118 -5.78 -8.06 1.47
C ALA A 118 -4.44 -8.11 2.22
N ARG A 119 -3.67 -9.19 2.07
CA ARG A 119 -2.35 -9.33 2.69
C ARG A 119 -1.35 -8.30 2.15
N ILE A 120 -1.36 -7.99 0.85
CA ILE A 120 -0.54 -6.92 0.26
C ILE A 120 -0.87 -5.56 0.87
N GLN A 121 -2.15 -5.29 1.16
CA GLN A 121 -2.60 -4.06 1.85
C GLN A 121 -2.27 -4.07 3.35
N GLY A 122 -1.75 -5.19 3.89
CA GLY A 122 -1.40 -5.32 5.30
C GLY A 122 -2.58 -5.70 6.21
N PHE A 123 -3.68 -6.22 5.66
CA PHE A 123 -4.74 -6.79 6.48
C PHE A 123 -4.31 -8.14 7.06
N PRO A 124 -4.61 -8.41 8.34
CA PRO A 124 -4.41 -9.74 8.94
C PRO A 124 -5.20 -10.82 8.18
N ASP A 125 -4.67 -12.03 8.11
CA ASP A 125 -5.34 -13.14 7.40
C ASP A 125 -6.67 -13.56 8.06
N THR A 126 -6.86 -13.24 9.33
CA THR A 126 -8.11 -13.44 10.06
C THR A 126 -9.22 -12.46 9.67
N TRP A 127 -8.90 -11.39 8.94
CA TRP A 127 -9.89 -10.39 8.55
C TRP A 127 -10.76 -10.89 7.39
N THR A 128 -12.09 -10.77 7.52
CA THR A 128 -13.06 -11.25 6.53
C THR A 128 -13.70 -10.08 5.78
N PHE A 129 -13.85 -10.22 4.45
CA PHE A 129 -14.43 -9.21 3.56
C PHE A 129 -15.81 -9.63 3.00
N GLY A 130 -16.41 -10.67 3.57
CA GLY A 130 -17.64 -11.27 3.05
C GLY A 130 -17.42 -12.10 1.77
N ASN A 131 -18.53 -12.68 1.24
CA ASN A 131 -18.46 -13.71 0.20
C ASN A 131 -18.46 -13.18 -1.23
N ARG A 132 -18.71 -11.88 -1.44
CA ARG A 132 -18.78 -11.29 -2.80
C ARG A 132 -17.41 -10.76 -3.23
N LYS A 133 -16.73 -11.47 -4.10
CA LYS A 133 -15.39 -11.15 -4.61
C LYS A 133 -15.26 -9.69 -5.09
N THR A 134 -16.20 -9.19 -5.89
CA THR A 134 -16.17 -7.81 -6.39
C THR A 134 -16.25 -6.77 -5.26
N VAL A 135 -17.07 -7.05 -4.24
CA VAL A 135 -17.21 -6.17 -3.07
C VAL A 135 -15.93 -6.21 -2.24
N ALA A 136 -15.40 -7.41 -1.96
CA ALA A 136 -14.17 -7.60 -1.23
C ALA A 136 -12.99 -6.85 -1.90
N CYS A 137 -12.79 -7.03 -3.22
CA CYS A 137 -11.73 -6.34 -3.96
C CYS A 137 -11.85 -4.82 -3.89
N ARG A 138 -13.09 -4.29 -3.96
CA ARG A 138 -13.33 -2.85 -3.83
C ARG A 138 -13.02 -2.34 -2.43
N MET A 139 -13.45 -3.07 -1.39
CA MET A 139 -13.15 -2.72 0.00
C MET A 139 -11.64 -2.70 0.24
N ILE A 140 -10.94 -3.75 -0.20
CA ILE A 140 -9.49 -3.88 -0.05
C ILE A 140 -8.75 -2.77 -0.79
N GLY A 141 -9.05 -2.56 -2.07
CA GLY A 141 -8.33 -1.58 -2.90
C GLY A 141 -8.61 -0.11 -2.55
N ASN A 142 -9.75 0.18 -1.90
CA ASN A 142 -10.08 1.53 -1.42
C ASN A 142 -9.69 1.75 0.04
N ALA A 143 -9.28 0.72 0.75
CA ALA A 143 -8.89 0.85 2.14
C ALA A 143 -7.56 1.60 2.27
N PHE A 144 -7.48 2.43 3.30
CA PHE A 144 -6.19 2.91 3.77
C PHE A 144 -5.45 1.74 4.43
N PRO A 145 -4.20 1.42 4.02
CA PRO A 145 -3.49 0.25 4.52
C PRO A 145 -3.39 0.25 6.05
N PRO A 146 -3.80 -0.83 6.75
CA PRO A 146 -3.81 -0.86 8.22
C PRO A 146 -2.48 -0.51 8.89
N PRO A 147 -1.31 -0.95 8.39
CA PRO A 147 -0.03 -0.54 8.97
C PRO A 147 0.22 0.96 8.87
N VAL A 148 -0.17 1.59 7.76
CA VAL A 148 -0.03 3.04 7.56
C VAL A 148 -1.01 3.79 8.45
N ALA A 149 -2.27 3.31 8.55
CA ALA A 149 -3.27 3.88 9.46
C ALA A 149 -2.78 3.86 10.92
N ARG A 150 -2.16 2.74 11.33
CA ARG A 150 -1.57 2.59 12.66
C ARG A 150 -0.45 3.62 12.89
N ALA A 151 0.52 3.69 11.97
CA ALA A 151 1.65 4.62 12.10
C ALA A 151 1.19 6.08 12.20
N VAL A 152 0.21 6.48 11.38
CA VAL A 152 -0.39 7.82 11.45
C VAL A 152 -1.12 8.03 12.77
N GLY A 153 -1.91 7.05 13.24
CA GLY A 153 -2.64 7.12 14.50
C GLY A 153 -1.71 7.24 15.71
N GLU A 154 -0.61 6.49 15.72
CA GLU A 154 0.42 6.55 16.75
C GLU A 154 1.08 7.93 16.80
N LYS A 155 1.40 8.53 15.66
CA LYS A 155 1.94 9.90 15.61
C LYS A 155 0.93 10.97 16.05
N ILE A 156 -0.35 10.83 15.69
CA ILE A 156 -1.41 11.73 16.19
C ILE A 156 -1.52 11.61 17.71
N LYS A 157 -1.55 10.39 18.25
CA LYS A 157 -1.60 10.15 19.69
C LYS A 157 -0.41 10.80 20.40
N GLU A 158 0.81 10.57 19.92
CA GLU A 158 2.04 11.16 20.43
C GLU A 158 1.96 12.70 20.47
N CYS A 159 1.51 13.32 19.38
CA CYS A 159 1.31 14.77 19.33
C CYS A 159 0.29 15.29 20.35
N LEU A 160 -0.80 14.56 20.57
CA LEU A 160 -1.83 14.93 21.55
C LEU A 160 -1.33 14.79 22.99
N GLU A 161 -0.59 13.72 23.29
CA GLU A 161 -0.06 13.46 24.63
C GLU A 161 1.08 14.43 25.01
N HIS A 162 1.92 14.83 24.06
CA HIS A 162 3.06 15.73 24.31
C HIS A 162 2.74 17.22 24.07
N GLY A 163 1.48 17.58 23.82
CA GLY A 163 1.06 18.97 23.66
C GLY A 163 1.67 19.66 22.42
N CYS A 164 2.01 18.93 21.38
CA CYS A 164 2.53 19.47 20.11
C CYS A 164 1.51 20.30 19.31
N ILE A 165 0.29 20.45 19.79
CA ILE A 165 -0.67 21.39 19.24
C ILE A 165 -0.40 22.74 19.90
N ASP A 166 0.37 23.57 19.20
CA ASP A 166 0.50 24.99 19.52
C ASP A 166 -0.91 25.61 19.35
N SER A 167 -1.64 25.73 20.44
CA SER A 167 -3.03 26.23 20.50
C SER A 167 -3.17 27.69 20.06
N LYS A 168 -2.10 28.29 19.49
CA LYS A 168 -2.00 29.68 19.04
C LYS A 168 -1.95 29.86 17.54
N ARG A 169 -2.14 28.82 16.71
CA ARG A 169 -2.44 29.05 15.29
C ARG A 169 -3.94 29.16 15.10
N GLU A 170 -4.51 30.31 15.44
CA GLU A 170 -5.72 30.79 14.77
C GLU A 170 -5.40 30.88 13.27
N ILE A 171 -5.91 29.95 12.48
CA ILE A 171 -5.91 30.08 11.02
C ILE A 171 -6.91 31.21 10.75
N PRO A 172 -6.47 32.39 10.26
CA PRO A 172 -7.43 33.45 9.94
C PRO A 172 -8.38 32.91 8.89
N LEU A 173 -9.68 32.96 9.17
CA LEU A 173 -10.77 32.51 8.28
C LEU A 173 -10.75 33.19 6.90
N SER A 174 -9.94 34.24 6.70
CA SER A 174 -9.76 34.94 5.44
C SER A 174 -8.94 34.19 4.37
N GLN A 175 -8.34 33.04 4.67
CA GLN A 175 -7.55 32.25 3.71
C GLN A 175 -8.18 30.88 3.35
N ALA A 176 -9.41 30.62 3.79
CA ALA A 176 -10.11 29.35 3.55
C ALA A 176 -11.10 29.39 2.37
N VAL A 177 -11.06 30.43 1.54
CA VAL A 177 -11.92 30.54 0.34
C VAL A 177 -11.07 30.93 -0.86
N VAL A 178 -10.63 29.95 -1.62
CA VAL A 178 -10.55 29.94 -3.10
C VAL A 178 -10.67 28.48 -3.56
#